data_89bc24efbef99909b9e117ac5b2c0dbc
#
_entry.id   89bc24efbef99909b9e117ac5b2c0dbc
#
_cell.length_a   1.000
_cell.length_b   1.000
_cell.length_c   1.000
_cell.angle_alpha   90.00
_cell.angle_beta   90.00
_cell.angle_gamma   90.00
#
_symmetry.space_group_name_H-M   'P 1'
#
loop_
_entity.id
_entity.type
_entity.pdbx_description
1 polymer ?
#
loop_
_entity_poly.entity_id
_entity_poly.type
_entity_poly.pdbx_seq_one_letter_code
_entity_poly.pdbx_strand_id
1 'polypeptide(L)'
;MNFKNIAFVTSIIAFVLGIGYLFFGSFVIGRWQIEPTNSVLLLGRRIGILYLGLSVIFFLSKSLSVSKARTALSIGAALTLSLLAFLGIFEYSQGTVGAGILASVSIESLLSIGYIIILVKERRAMAMESLLNKT
;
A
#
# COMPACT_ATOMS: atom_id res chain seq x y z
N MET A 1 2.66 -13.02 -11.17
CA MET A 1 2.17 -11.69 -10.76
C MET A 1 2.99 -10.65 -11.51
N ASN A 2 2.35 -9.63 -12.09
CA ASN A 2 3.02 -8.63 -12.90
C ASN A 2 2.73 -7.23 -12.29
N PHE A 3 3.64 -6.27 -12.49
CA PHE A 3 3.55 -4.92 -11.92
C PHE A 3 2.23 -4.22 -12.27
N LYS A 4 1.77 -4.36 -13.52
CA LYS A 4 0.51 -3.77 -13.97
C LYS A 4 -0.67 -4.16 -13.08
N ASN A 5 -0.79 -5.43 -12.74
CA ASN A 5 -1.91 -5.94 -11.97
C ASN A 5 -1.86 -5.48 -10.51
N ILE A 6 -0.67 -5.53 -9.88
CA ILE A 6 -0.56 -5.11 -8.49
C ILE A 6 -0.74 -3.59 -8.34
N ALA A 7 -0.16 -2.79 -9.24
CA ALA A 7 -0.34 -1.34 -9.22
C ALA A 7 -1.82 -0.97 -9.44
N PHE A 8 -2.52 -1.67 -10.31
CA PHE A 8 -3.96 -1.48 -10.52
C PHE A 8 -4.77 -1.83 -9.26
N VAL A 9 -4.51 -2.97 -8.64
CA VAL A 9 -5.18 -3.38 -7.39
C VAL A 9 -4.88 -2.38 -6.27
N THR A 10 -3.61 -1.96 -6.11
CA THR A 10 -3.22 -0.94 -5.14
C THR A 10 -3.97 0.37 -5.38
N SER A 11 -4.13 0.79 -6.66
CA SER A 11 -4.85 2.02 -6.97
C SER A 11 -6.32 1.94 -6.58
N ILE A 12 -6.99 0.81 -6.81
CA ILE A 12 -8.39 0.61 -6.41
C ILE A 12 -8.54 0.62 -4.89
N ILE A 13 -7.68 -0.10 -4.18
CA ILE A 13 -7.70 -0.15 -2.71
C ILE A 13 -7.47 1.25 -2.14
N ALA A 14 -6.48 1.99 -2.64
CA ALA A 14 -6.21 3.35 -2.22
C ALA A 14 -7.40 4.29 -2.53
N PHE A 15 -8.06 4.14 -3.68
CA PHE A 15 -9.25 4.91 -4.03
C PHE A 15 -10.39 4.65 -3.04
N VAL A 16 -10.70 3.39 -2.77
CA VAL A 16 -11.77 3.00 -1.83
C VAL A 16 -11.50 3.50 -0.43
N LEU A 17 -10.25 3.36 0.06
CA LEU A 17 -9.84 3.89 1.36
C LEU A 17 -9.92 5.41 1.39
N GLY A 18 -9.50 6.10 0.33
CA GLY A 18 -9.58 7.54 0.20
C GLY A 18 -11.01 8.05 0.35
N ILE A 19 -11.95 7.48 -0.39
CA ILE A 19 -13.38 7.79 -0.29
C ILE A 19 -13.92 7.42 1.11
N GLY A 20 -13.53 6.25 1.63
CA GLY A 20 -13.93 5.79 2.96
C GLY A 20 -13.56 6.78 4.07
N TYR A 21 -12.32 7.23 4.11
CA TYR A 21 -11.87 8.21 5.10
C TYR A 21 -12.50 9.60 4.94
N LEU A 22 -12.74 10.03 3.69
CA LEU A 22 -13.35 11.35 3.43
C LEU A 22 -14.81 11.41 3.86
N PHE A 23 -15.61 10.44 3.46
CA PHE A 23 -17.06 10.48 3.59
C PHE A 23 -17.60 9.57 4.71
N PHE A 24 -16.89 8.51 5.06
CA PHE A 24 -17.30 7.50 6.02
C PHE A 24 -16.29 7.33 7.16
N GLY A 25 -15.56 8.40 7.51
CA GLY A 25 -14.45 8.35 8.48
C GLY A 25 -14.85 7.75 9.83
N SER A 26 -16.01 8.09 10.38
CA SER A 26 -16.50 7.53 11.65
C SER A 26 -16.68 6.00 11.57
N PHE A 27 -17.17 5.49 10.45
CA PHE A 27 -17.34 4.06 10.23
C PHE A 27 -15.98 3.34 10.11
N VAL A 28 -15.05 3.90 9.30
CA VAL A 28 -13.73 3.30 9.08
C VAL A 28 -12.94 3.24 10.39
N ILE A 29 -12.89 4.35 11.13
CA ILE A 29 -12.14 4.48 12.38
C ILE A 29 -12.80 3.67 13.50
N GLY A 30 -14.13 3.68 13.58
CA GLY A 30 -14.89 2.91 14.55
C GLY A 30 -14.68 1.39 14.44
N ARG A 31 -14.37 0.86 13.24
CA ARG A 31 -14.00 -0.55 13.09
C ARG A 31 -12.72 -0.94 13.83
N TRP A 32 -11.85 0.02 14.08
CA TRP A 32 -10.63 -0.19 14.88
C TRP A 32 -10.86 0.06 16.37
N GLN A 33 -12.11 0.29 16.79
CA GLN A 33 -12.50 0.63 18.17
C GLN A 33 -11.84 1.93 18.67
N ILE A 34 -11.51 2.84 17.74
CA ILE A 34 -11.03 4.18 18.05
C ILE A 34 -12.24 5.12 18.08
N GLU A 35 -12.32 5.97 19.12
CA GLU A 35 -13.38 6.95 19.24
C GLU A 35 -13.25 8.03 18.14
N PRO A 36 -14.28 8.25 17.31
CA PRO A 36 -14.21 9.18 16.18
C PRO A 36 -14.40 10.63 16.62
N THR A 37 -13.47 11.17 17.40
CA THR A 37 -13.45 12.59 17.77
C THR A 37 -13.24 13.50 16.57
N ASN A 38 -13.59 14.78 16.68
CA ASN A 38 -13.41 15.76 15.59
C ASN A 38 -11.95 15.82 15.10
N SER A 39 -10.99 15.74 16.01
CA SER A 39 -9.55 15.74 15.66
C SER A 39 -9.15 14.49 14.89
N VAL A 40 -9.62 13.32 15.33
CA VAL A 40 -9.36 12.05 14.65
C VAL A 40 -10.01 12.03 13.27
N LEU A 41 -11.24 12.53 13.14
CA LEU A 41 -11.92 12.65 11.83
C LEU A 41 -11.21 13.61 10.87
N LEU A 42 -10.69 14.73 11.40
CA LEU A 42 -9.89 15.66 10.59
C LEU A 42 -8.63 14.96 10.04
N LEU A 43 -7.89 14.26 10.89
CA LEU A 43 -6.71 13.49 10.45
C LEU A 43 -7.10 12.41 9.45
N GLY A 44 -8.19 11.69 9.68
CA GLY A 44 -8.72 10.70 8.75
C GLY A 44 -9.01 11.29 7.37
N ARG A 45 -9.65 12.45 7.28
CA ARG A 45 -9.91 13.14 6.00
C ARG A 45 -8.62 13.50 5.27
N ARG A 46 -7.60 13.98 5.99
CA ARG A 46 -6.28 14.28 5.39
C ARG A 46 -5.62 13.02 4.84
N ILE A 47 -5.67 11.92 5.58
CA ILE A 47 -5.21 10.61 5.12
C ILE A 47 -6.00 10.16 3.88
N GLY A 48 -7.32 10.38 3.86
CA GLY A 48 -8.16 10.09 2.70
C GLY A 48 -7.71 10.82 1.43
N ILE A 49 -7.35 12.11 1.53
CA ILE A 49 -6.81 12.88 0.40
C ILE A 49 -5.48 12.29 -0.09
N LEU A 50 -4.59 11.89 0.83
CA LEU A 50 -3.32 11.25 0.48
C LEU A 50 -3.55 9.91 -0.24
N TYR A 51 -4.50 9.09 0.21
CA TYR A 51 -4.88 7.86 -0.48
C TYR A 51 -5.41 8.11 -1.88
N LEU A 52 -6.22 9.16 -2.10
CA LEU A 52 -6.68 9.51 -3.45
C LEU A 52 -5.50 9.90 -4.36
N GLY A 53 -4.56 10.69 -3.86
CA GLY A 53 -3.32 11.00 -4.58
C GLY A 53 -2.51 9.75 -4.95
N LEU A 54 -2.32 8.85 -4.01
CA LEU A 54 -1.65 7.56 -4.24
C LEU A 54 -2.40 6.71 -5.27
N SER A 55 -3.73 6.69 -5.20
CA SER A 55 -4.57 5.98 -6.19
C SER A 55 -4.25 6.43 -7.61
N VAL A 56 -4.21 7.75 -7.85
CA VAL A 56 -3.86 8.31 -9.16
C VAL A 56 -2.44 7.93 -9.58
N ILE A 57 -1.46 8.04 -8.68
CA ILE A 57 -0.06 7.68 -8.96
C ILE A 57 0.03 6.21 -9.39
N PHE A 58 -0.54 5.27 -8.64
CA PHE A 58 -0.49 3.85 -8.98
C PHE A 58 -1.28 3.53 -10.25
N PHE A 59 -2.41 4.19 -10.46
CA PHE A 59 -3.21 4.01 -11.67
C PHE A 59 -2.44 4.42 -12.94
N LEU A 60 -1.80 5.58 -12.93
CA LEU A 60 -1.01 6.07 -14.06
C LEU A 60 0.27 5.24 -14.25
N SER A 61 0.88 4.80 -13.15
CA SER A 61 2.13 4.03 -13.17
C SER A 61 1.97 2.58 -13.62
N LYS A 62 0.76 2.02 -13.66
CA LYS A 62 0.52 0.60 -14.00
C LYS A 62 1.07 0.18 -15.38
N SER A 63 1.21 1.14 -16.29
CA SER A 63 1.70 0.91 -17.66
C SER A 63 3.20 1.17 -17.85
N LEU A 64 3.93 1.53 -16.77
CA LEU A 64 5.36 1.78 -16.84
C LEU A 64 6.11 0.50 -17.21
N SER A 65 7.01 0.61 -18.21
CA SER A 65 8.04 -0.38 -18.47
C SER A 65 9.03 -0.47 -17.29
N VAL A 66 9.87 -1.51 -17.28
CA VAL A 66 10.95 -1.62 -16.29
C VAL A 66 11.85 -0.39 -16.37
N SER A 67 11.95 0.35 -15.30
CA SER A 67 12.66 1.64 -15.23
C SER A 67 12.99 1.99 -13.77
N LYS A 68 13.91 2.93 -13.57
CA LYS A 68 14.23 3.45 -12.23
C LYS A 68 13.00 3.98 -11.50
N ALA A 69 12.08 4.64 -12.21
CA ALA A 69 10.84 5.15 -11.63
C ALA A 69 9.93 4.02 -11.13
N ARG A 70 9.73 2.97 -11.94
CA ARG A 70 8.95 1.80 -11.55
C ARG A 70 9.59 1.07 -10.35
N THR A 71 10.91 0.92 -10.34
CA THR A 71 11.64 0.32 -9.22
C THR A 71 11.47 1.16 -7.95
N ALA A 72 11.61 2.48 -8.03
CA ALA A 72 11.42 3.38 -6.89
C ALA A 72 10.00 3.30 -6.32
N LEU A 73 8.97 3.29 -7.16
CA LEU A 73 7.58 3.10 -6.75
C LEU A 73 7.36 1.76 -6.05
N SER A 74 7.94 0.68 -6.61
CA SER A 74 7.81 -0.66 -6.02
C SER A 74 8.49 -0.77 -4.67
N ILE A 75 9.68 -0.17 -4.51
CA ILE A 75 10.40 -0.12 -3.22
C ILE A 75 9.61 0.69 -2.21
N GLY A 76 9.16 1.90 -2.59
CA GLY A 76 8.36 2.76 -1.73
C GLY A 76 7.07 2.09 -1.26
N ALA A 77 6.35 1.44 -2.18
CA ALA A 77 5.14 0.70 -1.84
C ALA A 77 5.43 -0.48 -0.90
N ALA A 78 6.45 -1.31 -1.21
CA ALA A 78 6.82 -2.45 -0.35
C ALA A 78 7.17 -2.00 1.06
N LEU A 79 8.00 -0.96 1.19
CA LEU A 79 8.42 -0.42 2.48
C LEU A 79 7.24 0.14 3.27
N THR A 80 6.44 1.01 2.66
CA THR A 80 5.29 1.65 3.33
C THR A 80 4.30 0.61 3.82
N LEU A 81 3.91 -0.34 2.95
CA LEU A 81 2.95 -1.38 3.30
C LEU A 81 3.49 -2.33 4.39
N SER A 82 4.79 -2.68 4.35
CA SER A 82 5.42 -3.47 5.42
C SER A 82 5.40 -2.75 6.76
N LEU A 83 5.71 -1.46 6.78
CA LEU A 83 5.72 -0.66 8.01
C LEU A 83 4.31 -0.46 8.56
N LEU A 84 3.30 -0.25 7.70
CA LEU A 84 1.90 -0.15 8.12
C LEU A 84 1.41 -1.47 8.71
N ALA A 85 1.71 -2.60 8.07
CA ALA A 85 1.34 -3.92 8.58
C ALA A 85 2.01 -4.20 9.94
N PHE A 86 3.30 -3.87 10.07
CA PHE A 86 4.02 -4.01 11.34
C PHE A 86 3.41 -3.13 12.43
N LEU A 87 3.13 -1.86 12.14
CA LEU A 87 2.50 -0.94 13.08
C LEU A 87 1.11 -1.46 13.50
N GLY A 88 0.30 -1.93 12.56
CA GLY A 88 -1.02 -2.47 12.85
C GLY A 88 -0.98 -3.69 13.78
N ILE A 89 -0.02 -4.60 13.58
CA ILE A 89 0.20 -5.75 14.47
C ILE A 89 0.65 -5.26 15.87
N PHE A 90 1.58 -4.31 15.91
CA PHE A 90 2.10 -3.75 17.16
C PHE A 90 0.99 -3.09 17.98
N GLU A 91 0.22 -2.19 17.39
CA GLU A 91 -0.90 -1.50 18.07
C GLU A 91 -1.99 -2.48 18.54
N TYR A 92 -2.29 -3.50 17.73
CA TYR A 92 -3.22 -4.55 18.14
C TYR A 92 -2.67 -5.35 19.34
N SER A 93 -1.39 -5.65 19.37
CA SER A 93 -0.76 -6.38 20.50
C SER A 93 -0.74 -5.57 21.80
N GLN A 94 -0.71 -4.24 21.72
CA GLN A 94 -0.80 -3.34 22.87
C GLN A 94 -2.26 -3.13 23.36
N GLY A 95 -3.24 -3.62 22.61
CA GLY A 95 -4.65 -3.41 22.93
C GLY A 95 -5.16 -1.99 22.69
N THR A 96 -4.40 -1.17 21.94
CA THR A 96 -4.77 0.23 21.61
C THR A 96 -5.83 0.30 20.52
N VAL A 97 -5.95 -0.75 19.70
CA VAL A 97 -6.93 -0.86 18.61
C VAL A 97 -7.59 -2.23 18.59
N GLY A 98 -8.82 -2.28 18.05
CA GLY A 98 -9.59 -3.51 17.96
C GLY A 98 -9.19 -4.41 16.79
N ALA A 99 -9.69 -5.65 16.79
CA ALA A 99 -9.38 -6.68 15.78
C ALA A 99 -9.71 -6.27 14.33
N GLY A 100 -10.53 -5.23 14.11
CA GLY A 100 -10.83 -4.70 12.78
C GLY A 100 -9.61 -4.23 12.00
N ILE A 101 -8.50 -3.88 12.69
CA ILE A 101 -7.25 -3.48 12.03
C ILE A 101 -6.58 -4.64 11.31
N LEU A 102 -6.81 -5.89 11.73
CA LEU A 102 -6.20 -7.07 11.12
C LEU A 102 -6.60 -7.27 9.65
N ALA A 103 -7.76 -6.76 9.25
CA ALA A 103 -8.16 -6.75 7.84
C ALA A 103 -7.23 -5.85 7.01
N SER A 104 -6.89 -4.64 7.51
CA SER A 104 -5.92 -3.74 6.87
C SER A 104 -4.54 -4.37 6.83
N VAL A 105 -4.06 -4.91 7.95
CA VAL A 105 -2.78 -5.64 8.06
C VAL A 105 -2.67 -6.76 7.03
N SER A 106 -3.73 -7.53 6.83
CA SER A 106 -3.74 -8.62 5.84
C SER A 106 -3.58 -8.10 4.41
N ILE A 107 -4.30 -7.04 4.04
CA ILE A 107 -4.21 -6.41 2.72
C ILE A 107 -2.82 -5.82 2.50
N GLU A 108 -2.31 -5.08 3.47
CA GLU A 108 -0.98 -4.44 3.43
C GLU A 108 0.13 -5.48 3.28
N SER A 109 0.06 -6.57 4.05
CA SER A 109 1.03 -7.68 3.96
C SER A 109 1.01 -8.34 2.58
N LEU A 110 -0.17 -8.65 2.05
CA LEU A 110 -0.31 -9.28 0.73
C LEU A 110 0.23 -8.38 -0.39
N LEU A 111 -0.08 -7.10 -0.36
CA LEU A 111 0.42 -6.14 -1.33
C LEU A 111 1.94 -5.95 -1.21
N SER A 112 2.46 -5.85 0.02
CA SER A 112 3.91 -5.72 0.26
C SER A 112 4.67 -6.91 -0.30
N ILE A 113 4.26 -8.14 0.02
CA ILE A 113 4.84 -9.37 -0.53
C ILE A 113 4.79 -9.33 -2.07
N GLY A 114 3.69 -8.88 -2.62
CA GLY A 114 3.54 -8.74 -4.07
C GLY A 114 4.58 -7.83 -4.71
N TYR A 115 4.81 -6.66 -4.15
CA TYR A 115 5.85 -5.74 -4.63
C TYR A 115 7.25 -6.31 -4.46
N ILE A 116 7.55 -6.98 -3.34
CA ILE A 116 8.84 -7.65 -3.11
C ILE A 116 9.11 -8.73 -4.17
N ILE A 117 8.12 -9.56 -4.49
CA ILE A 117 8.25 -10.59 -5.53
C ILE A 117 8.57 -9.97 -6.89
N ILE A 118 7.93 -8.85 -7.22
CA ILE A 118 8.20 -8.13 -8.49
C ILE A 118 9.63 -7.61 -8.51
N LEU A 119 10.08 -6.95 -7.45
CA LEU A 119 11.45 -6.42 -7.33
C LEU A 119 12.50 -7.52 -7.48
N VAL A 120 12.30 -8.68 -6.84
CA VAL A 120 13.22 -9.82 -6.96
C VAL A 120 13.27 -10.36 -8.37
N LYS A 121 12.11 -10.51 -9.05
CA LYS A 121 12.04 -10.97 -10.44
C LYS A 121 12.75 -10.02 -11.41
N GLU A 122 12.52 -8.71 -11.27
CA GLU A 122 13.14 -7.70 -12.12
C GLU A 122 14.66 -7.66 -11.93
N ARG A 123 15.15 -7.73 -10.70
CA ARG A 123 16.59 -7.81 -10.42
C ARG A 123 17.24 -9.03 -11.04
N ARG A 124 16.61 -10.21 -10.95
CA ARG A 124 17.12 -11.45 -11.55
C ARG A 124 17.17 -11.38 -13.08
N ALA A 125 16.14 -10.81 -13.71
CA ALA A 125 16.10 -10.63 -15.16
C ALA A 125 17.24 -9.72 -15.66
N MET A 126 17.45 -8.57 -15.02
CA MET A 126 18.54 -7.65 -15.35
C MET A 126 19.93 -8.28 -15.13
N ALA A 127 20.12 -9.07 -14.08
CA ALA A 127 21.37 -9.75 -13.80
C ALA A 127 21.68 -10.79 -14.91
N MET A 128 20.67 -11.55 -15.33
CA MET A 128 20.82 -12.57 -16.39
C MET A 128 21.17 -11.94 -17.74
N GLU A 129 20.50 -10.85 -18.10
CA GLU A 129 20.78 -10.09 -19.32
C GLU A 129 22.21 -9.53 -19.34
N SER A 130 22.69 -9.03 -18.19
CA SER A 130 24.07 -8.53 -18.07
C SER A 130 25.14 -9.62 -18.22
N LEU A 131 24.83 -10.86 -17.88
CA LEU A 131 25.74 -12.00 -18.07
C LEU A 131 25.81 -12.45 -19.54
N LEU A 132 24.65 -12.47 -20.22
CA LEU A 132 24.57 -12.85 -21.65
C LEU A 132 25.27 -11.84 -22.54
N ASN A 133 25.28 -10.57 -22.24
CA ASN A 133 25.95 -9.52 -23.01
C ASN A 133 27.48 -9.48 -22.80
N LYS A 134 28.03 -10.30 -21.90
CA LYS A 134 29.49 -10.40 -21.63
C LYS A 134 30.14 -11.61 -22.31
N THR A 135 29.37 -12.51 -22.90
CA THR A 135 29.80 -13.67 -23.69
C THR A 135 29.70 -13.38 -25.15
#